data_726558225565fb4947eeca50884a1e4f
#
_entry.id   726558225565fb4947eeca50884a1e4f
#
_cell.length_a   1.000
_cell.length_b   1.000
_cell.length_c   1.000
_cell.angle_alpha   90.00
_cell.angle_beta   90.00
_cell.angle_gamma   90.00
#
_symmetry.space_group_name_H-M   'P 1'
#
loop_
_entity.id
_entity.type
_entity.pdbx_description
1 polymer ?
#
loop_
_entity_poly.entity_id
_entity_poly.type
_entity_poly.pdbx_seq_one_letter_code
_entity_poly.pdbx_strand_id
1 'polypeptide(L)'
;MRLRNRSRGGSHSRLLRPVAGVSVAAVVALVAAGCGSSSPSSGSTSSGSNTIPKGLSISSFTVNLESTMSKLKPLAQFATKGANSLQVGVILPDTTSSVRWVDFDQPYLNDAFADAGYTQAQYRIDNAQGSDATELNDATADINLGAKILIMCPLDGPTGVAIAKLAESKGVTMISYDRATFQGSKTYYVSFDNELVGKLIGQGFEACVQAWGIKSPQVYVLNGGEDTDPNAISFAEGYNKVVWGQEAKSVNAGATNSAGMKLVGENFAPGWDNTKGGTIFQQAFTANPKINATIEANDGLSNAVITDLKGDGVKPNKIPTTGQDATAQGMAWILEGYQCGSVYKAVYKEAQDAVAMATILLAGDKPPAALLNGTTTDPADSSITEPASLLTPVWVTKANMESTVVKDGFDTATDICTIAGASVCAAAGIQ
;
A
#
# COMPACT_ATOMS: atom_id res chain seq x y z
N MET A 1 46.67 -34.38 -8.95
CA MET A 1 47.98 -34.31 -8.24
C MET A 1 47.70 -33.80 -6.84
N ARG A 2 47.74 -34.75 -5.89
CA ARG A 2 48.22 -34.80 -4.49
C ARG A 2 48.01 -33.52 -3.66
N LEU A 3 47.06 -33.51 -2.68
CA LEU A 3 47.18 -34.06 -1.30
C LEU A 3 48.16 -33.33 -0.37
N ARG A 4 47.69 -32.77 0.74
CA ARG A 4 47.94 -33.06 2.17
C ARG A 4 47.65 -31.83 3.02
N ASN A 5 46.67 -31.80 3.92
CA ASN A 5 46.51 -32.52 5.20
C ASN A 5 47.52 -32.19 6.29
N ARG A 6 47.07 -31.64 7.43
CA ARG A 6 47.43 -31.86 8.85
C ARG A 6 46.93 -30.67 9.70
N SER A 7 45.98 -30.77 10.56
CA SER A 7 45.69 -31.54 11.79
C SER A 7 46.61 -31.21 12.97
N ARG A 8 45.95 -31.02 14.13
CA ARG A 8 46.30 -31.10 15.55
C ARG A 8 46.23 -29.74 16.26
N GLY A 9 45.64 -29.58 17.45
CA GLY A 9 45.05 -30.50 18.40
C GLY A 9 45.38 -30.03 19.82
N GLY A 10 44.44 -30.26 20.72
CA GLY A 10 44.72 -30.30 22.17
C GLY A 10 44.30 -29.04 22.92
N SER A 11 43.66 -29.03 23.98
CA SER A 11 43.15 -29.98 24.97
C SER A 11 43.06 -29.26 26.32
N HIS A 12 41.92 -29.42 26.99
CA HIS A 12 41.68 -29.47 28.44
C HIS A 12 42.07 -28.33 29.37
N SER A 13 41.15 -27.80 30.17
CA SER A 13 40.99 -28.32 31.54
C SER A 13 39.77 -27.70 32.25
N ARG A 14 39.04 -28.58 32.88
CA ARG A 14 38.00 -28.29 33.89
C ARG A 14 38.66 -27.84 35.18
N LEU A 15 37.98 -27.02 35.99
CA LEU A 15 38.05 -27.17 37.45
C LEU A 15 36.76 -26.61 38.10
N LEU A 16 36.39 -27.30 39.15
CA LEU A 16 35.16 -27.37 39.90
C LEU A 16 35.06 -26.28 40.99
N ARG A 17 33.79 -26.03 41.33
CA ARG A 17 33.15 -25.46 42.53
C ARG A 17 33.96 -25.44 43.85
N PRO A 18 33.55 -24.62 44.90
CA PRO A 18 32.45 -25.05 45.75
C PRO A 18 31.49 -23.94 46.27
N VAL A 19 30.42 -24.46 46.87
CA VAL A 19 29.27 -23.89 47.57
C VAL A 19 29.60 -23.58 49.04
N ALA A 20 29.03 -22.48 49.56
CA ALA A 20 28.65 -22.31 51.00
C ALA A 20 27.85 -20.98 51.03
N GLY A 21 26.73 -20.82 51.63
CA GLY A 21 26.02 -21.47 52.71
C GLY A 21 25.64 -20.42 53.76
N VAL A 22 24.32 -20.12 53.90
CA VAL A 22 23.58 -19.75 55.14
C VAL A 22 23.93 -18.42 55.83
N SER A 23 22.98 -17.48 56.08
CA SER A 23 22.12 -17.44 57.26
C SER A 23 21.16 -16.24 57.27
N VAL A 24 20.04 -16.49 57.84
CA VAL A 24 18.90 -15.65 58.20
C VAL A 24 19.20 -14.73 59.40
N ALA A 25 18.69 -13.50 59.38
CA ALA A 25 18.31 -12.80 60.59
C ALA A 25 17.22 -11.76 60.30
N ALA A 26 16.05 -12.02 60.87
CA ALA A 26 14.96 -11.07 60.98
C ALA A 26 15.19 -10.10 62.13
N VAL A 27 14.96 -8.81 61.91
CA VAL A 27 14.75 -7.86 63.01
C VAL A 27 13.51 -7.01 62.69
N VAL A 28 12.51 -7.18 63.51
CA VAL A 28 11.30 -6.34 63.60
C VAL A 28 11.62 -5.16 64.51
N ALA A 29 11.38 -3.95 64.06
CA ALA A 29 11.27 -2.79 64.93
C ALA A 29 10.11 -1.91 64.48
N LEU A 30 9.03 -1.91 65.27
CA LEU A 30 7.98 -0.88 65.24
C LEU A 30 8.52 0.36 65.96
N VAL A 31 8.35 1.53 65.37
CA VAL A 31 8.14 2.79 66.11
C VAL A 31 7.23 3.71 65.31
N ALA A 32 6.36 4.36 66.06
CA ALA A 32 5.15 5.08 65.66
C ALA A 32 5.39 6.52 65.17
N ALA A 33 4.42 6.94 64.38
CA ALA A 33 3.78 8.27 64.25
C ALA A 33 4.65 9.54 64.21
N GLY A 34 4.60 10.17 63.02
CA GLY A 34 4.91 11.59 62.81
C GLY A 34 4.09 12.12 61.65
N CYS A 35 3.04 12.88 61.91
CA CYS A 35 2.26 13.61 60.93
C CYS A 35 3.15 14.69 60.25
N GLY A 36 3.39 14.54 58.96
CA GLY A 36 3.96 15.56 58.08
C GLY A 36 3.23 15.48 56.76
N SER A 37 2.30 16.38 56.54
CA SER A 37 1.62 16.57 55.26
C SER A 37 2.57 17.13 54.21
N SER A 38 3.14 16.28 53.42
CA SER A 38 3.71 16.61 52.10
C SER A 38 2.91 15.81 51.05
N SER A 39 2.06 16.49 50.32
CA SER A 39 1.36 15.95 49.14
C SER A 39 2.39 15.39 48.18
N PRO A 40 2.33 14.10 47.83
CA PRO A 40 3.06 13.64 46.67
C PRO A 40 2.39 14.26 45.43
N SER A 41 3.13 15.00 44.63
CA SER A 41 2.74 15.30 43.27
C SER A 41 2.52 13.95 42.59
N SER A 42 1.26 13.59 42.40
CA SER A 42 0.86 12.48 41.57
C SER A 42 1.32 12.80 40.15
N GLY A 43 2.45 12.25 39.76
CA GLY A 43 2.76 12.03 38.37
C GLY A 43 1.62 11.21 37.83
N SER A 44 0.69 11.82 37.10
CA SER A 44 -0.35 11.13 36.37
C SER A 44 0.33 10.32 35.29
N THR A 45 0.63 9.07 35.57
CA THR A 45 0.73 8.07 34.53
C THR A 45 -0.65 8.05 33.88
N SER A 46 -0.75 8.64 32.69
CA SER A 46 -1.96 8.58 31.87
C SER A 46 -2.24 7.10 31.61
N SER A 47 -3.14 6.50 32.40
CA SER A 47 -3.71 5.21 32.06
C SER A 47 -4.48 5.42 30.76
N GLY A 48 -4.06 4.74 29.67
CA GLY A 48 -4.79 4.78 28.41
C GLY A 48 -6.28 4.53 28.57
N SER A 49 -7.05 4.90 27.61
CA SER A 49 -8.51 4.69 27.55
C SER A 49 -8.84 3.63 26.51
N ASN A 50 -9.75 2.73 26.84
CA ASN A 50 -10.29 1.73 25.90
C ASN A 50 -11.42 2.29 25.01
N THR A 51 -11.52 3.61 24.89
CA THR A 51 -12.59 4.24 24.11
C THR A 51 -12.09 4.65 22.73
N ILE A 52 -12.74 4.16 21.68
CA ILE A 52 -12.49 4.61 20.30
C ILE A 52 -12.77 6.11 20.21
N PRO A 53 -11.87 6.92 19.64
CA PRO A 53 -12.05 8.37 19.55
C PRO A 53 -13.33 8.74 18.80
N LYS A 54 -14.08 9.68 19.35
CA LYS A 54 -15.29 10.21 18.70
C LYS A 54 -14.91 10.91 17.39
N GLY A 55 -15.68 10.63 16.32
CA GLY A 55 -15.49 11.22 15.01
C GLY A 55 -14.34 10.59 14.20
N LEU A 56 -13.76 9.50 14.66
CA LEU A 56 -12.83 8.71 13.87
C LEU A 56 -13.56 8.09 12.69
N SER A 57 -13.12 8.40 11.47
CA SER A 57 -13.72 7.94 10.21
C SER A 57 -12.74 8.14 9.08
N ILE A 58 -12.95 7.51 7.94
CA ILE A 58 -12.15 7.70 6.72
C ILE A 58 -12.02 9.20 6.35
N SER A 59 -13.08 9.97 6.52
CA SER A 59 -13.09 11.41 6.22
C SER A 59 -12.32 12.25 7.24
N SER A 60 -11.96 11.71 8.40
CA SER A 60 -11.17 12.41 9.41
C SER A 60 -9.67 12.36 9.13
N PHE A 61 -9.22 11.45 8.26
CA PHE A 61 -7.82 11.33 7.88
C PHE A 61 -7.39 12.46 6.96
N THR A 62 -6.28 13.09 7.28
CA THR A 62 -5.75 14.24 6.56
C THR A 62 -4.25 14.10 6.37
N VAL A 63 -3.69 14.86 5.46
CA VAL A 63 -2.23 14.94 5.26
C VAL A 63 -1.50 15.40 6.53
N ASN A 64 -2.15 16.17 7.39
CA ASN A 64 -1.66 16.43 8.75
C ASN A 64 -2.02 15.25 9.67
N LEU A 65 -1.17 14.24 9.67
CA LEU A 65 -1.30 13.00 10.43
C LEU A 65 -1.57 13.24 11.92
N GLU A 66 -0.82 14.13 12.55
CA GLU A 66 -0.88 14.42 13.97
C GLU A 66 -2.31 14.78 14.43
N SER A 67 -3.05 15.51 13.59
CA SER A 67 -4.40 15.98 13.95
C SER A 67 -5.40 14.86 14.25
N THR A 68 -5.23 13.69 13.62
CA THR A 68 -6.13 12.55 13.76
C THR A 68 -5.49 11.41 14.56
N MET A 69 -4.25 11.05 14.22
CA MET A 69 -3.56 9.91 14.83
C MET A 69 -3.25 10.15 16.31
N SER A 70 -2.93 11.38 16.71
CA SER A 70 -2.71 11.72 18.13
C SER A 70 -3.94 11.45 19.03
N LYS A 71 -5.14 11.44 18.48
CA LYS A 71 -6.37 11.08 19.22
C LYS A 71 -6.42 9.60 19.56
N LEU A 72 -5.68 8.76 18.85
CA LEU A 72 -5.57 7.33 19.11
C LEU A 72 -4.63 7.00 20.27
N LYS A 73 -3.77 7.93 20.71
CA LYS A 73 -2.77 7.70 21.79
C LYS A 73 -3.37 7.02 23.03
N PRO A 74 -4.49 7.49 23.59
CA PRO A 74 -5.06 6.83 24.78
C PRO A 74 -5.46 5.37 24.50
N LEU A 75 -6.01 5.09 23.32
CA LEU A 75 -6.40 3.73 22.92
C LEU A 75 -5.18 2.84 22.67
N ALA A 76 -4.17 3.35 21.97
CA ALA A 76 -2.92 2.64 21.72
C ALA A 76 -2.19 2.33 23.04
N GLN A 77 -2.11 3.28 23.96
CA GLN A 77 -1.53 3.06 25.29
C GLN A 77 -2.30 2.02 26.11
N PHE A 78 -3.63 1.97 25.99
CA PHE A 78 -4.43 0.92 26.58
C PHE A 78 -4.16 -0.44 25.94
N ALA A 79 -4.20 -0.51 24.61
CA ALA A 79 -4.03 -1.72 23.83
C ALA A 79 -2.64 -2.37 24.00
N THR A 80 -1.60 -1.53 24.17
CA THR A 80 -0.20 -1.96 24.31
C THR A 80 0.32 -1.90 25.74
N LYS A 81 -0.58 -1.79 26.73
CA LYS A 81 -0.19 -1.63 28.13
C LYS A 81 0.70 -2.77 28.62
N GLY A 82 1.91 -2.41 29.05
CA GLY A 82 2.91 -3.36 29.54
C GLY A 82 3.62 -4.17 28.44
N ALA A 83 3.34 -3.92 27.17
CA ALA A 83 4.00 -4.59 26.06
C ALA A 83 5.35 -3.90 25.75
N ASN A 84 6.44 -4.65 25.90
CA ASN A 84 7.79 -4.28 25.50
C ASN A 84 8.27 -5.11 24.29
N SER A 85 7.33 -5.66 23.53
CA SER A 85 7.56 -6.52 22.37
C SER A 85 6.73 -6.06 21.19
N LEU A 86 7.01 -6.59 20.02
CA LEU A 86 6.27 -6.36 18.80
C LEU A 86 4.77 -6.63 19.00
N GLN A 87 3.92 -5.71 18.59
CA GLN A 87 2.46 -5.83 18.60
C GLN A 87 1.89 -5.83 17.18
N VAL A 88 2.49 -5.06 16.29
CA VAL A 88 2.08 -4.97 14.87
C VAL A 88 3.28 -5.18 13.98
N GLY A 89 3.19 -6.17 13.09
CA GLY A 89 4.10 -6.32 11.97
C GLY A 89 3.47 -5.70 10.72
N VAL A 90 4.26 -4.99 9.92
CA VAL A 90 3.87 -4.46 8.62
C VAL A 90 4.82 -5.02 7.57
N ILE A 91 4.28 -5.55 6.47
CA ILE A 91 5.09 -6.10 5.39
C ILE A 91 4.61 -5.48 4.08
N LEU A 92 5.50 -4.72 3.46
CA LEU A 92 5.33 -4.12 2.13
C LEU A 92 5.92 -5.04 1.06
N PRO A 93 5.39 -5.00 -0.18
CA PRO A 93 5.67 -6.07 -1.13
C PRO A 93 7.07 -5.97 -1.76
N ASP A 94 7.44 -4.80 -2.27
CA ASP A 94 8.66 -4.63 -3.05
C ASP A 94 9.14 -3.17 -3.08
N THR A 95 10.16 -2.88 -3.88
CA THR A 95 10.74 -1.54 -4.05
C THR A 95 10.72 -1.07 -5.50
N THR A 96 10.08 -1.80 -6.41
CA THR A 96 10.24 -1.61 -7.87
C THR A 96 8.94 -1.55 -8.66
N SER A 97 7.86 -2.20 -8.19
CA SER A 97 6.58 -2.20 -8.90
C SER A 97 5.89 -0.83 -8.87
N SER A 98 6.01 -0.13 -7.76
CA SER A 98 5.60 1.25 -7.60
C SER A 98 6.50 1.96 -6.58
N VAL A 99 6.86 3.20 -6.85
CA VAL A 99 7.64 4.04 -5.90
C VAL A 99 6.89 4.28 -4.59
N ARG A 100 5.57 4.10 -4.58
CA ARG A 100 4.72 4.36 -3.40
C ARG A 100 5.19 3.58 -2.17
N TRP A 101 5.63 2.34 -2.32
CA TRP A 101 6.00 1.47 -1.20
C TRP A 101 7.13 2.04 -0.34
N VAL A 102 8.10 2.71 -0.98
CA VAL A 102 9.27 3.29 -0.33
C VAL A 102 9.08 4.77 -0.01
N ASP A 103 8.52 5.53 -0.95
CA ASP A 103 8.47 6.99 -0.85
C ASP A 103 7.24 7.49 -0.10
N PHE A 104 6.16 6.69 -0.02
CA PHE A 104 4.89 7.10 0.59
C PHE A 104 4.39 6.15 1.66
N ASP A 105 4.13 4.87 1.34
CA ASP A 105 3.52 3.93 2.29
C ASP A 105 4.36 3.74 3.56
N GLN A 106 5.66 3.45 3.40
CA GLN A 106 6.54 3.23 4.55
C GLN A 106 6.66 4.46 5.45
N PRO A 107 6.94 5.68 4.96
CA PRO A 107 6.97 6.86 5.82
C PRO A 107 5.61 7.19 6.44
N TYR A 108 4.50 7.15 5.70
CA TYR A 108 3.18 7.43 6.25
C TYR A 108 2.73 6.42 7.32
N LEU A 109 3.03 5.14 7.15
CA LEU A 109 2.80 4.12 8.17
C LEU A 109 3.63 4.39 9.43
N ASN A 110 4.93 4.68 9.25
CA ASN A 110 5.81 5.00 10.37
C ASN A 110 5.31 6.22 11.16
N ASP A 111 4.96 7.29 10.46
CA ASP A 111 4.45 8.51 11.09
C ASP A 111 3.09 8.27 11.78
N ALA A 112 2.20 7.50 11.14
CA ALA A 112 0.91 7.14 11.72
C ALA A 112 1.06 6.36 13.04
N PHE A 113 1.97 5.39 13.12
CA PHE A 113 2.27 4.68 14.37
C PHE A 113 2.87 5.62 15.43
N ALA A 114 3.85 6.43 15.05
CA ALA A 114 4.50 7.37 15.96
C ALA A 114 3.48 8.38 16.55
N ASP A 115 2.63 8.95 15.73
CA ASP A 115 1.59 9.89 16.13
C ASP A 115 0.49 9.24 16.96
N ALA A 116 0.14 7.98 16.66
CA ALA A 116 -0.75 7.18 17.49
C ALA A 116 -0.12 6.78 18.83
N GLY A 117 1.18 7.05 19.04
CA GLY A 117 1.87 6.87 20.33
C GLY A 117 2.48 5.50 20.54
N TYR A 118 2.70 4.74 19.50
CA TYR A 118 3.48 3.50 19.55
C TYR A 118 4.97 3.79 19.74
N THR A 119 5.65 2.93 20.47
CA THR A 119 7.12 2.93 20.53
C THR A 119 7.68 2.06 19.39
N GLN A 120 8.92 2.32 18.99
CA GLN A 120 9.63 1.54 17.96
C GLN A 120 9.73 0.02 18.28
N ALA A 121 9.63 -0.36 19.56
CA ALA A 121 9.61 -1.77 19.95
C ALA A 121 8.24 -2.46 19.71
N GLN A 122 7.17 -1.69 19.46
CA GLN A 122 5.80 -2.19 19.37
C GLN A 122 5.32 -2.38 17.93
N TYR A 123 6.01 -1.81 16.96
CA TYR A 123 5.74 -2.04 15.53
C TYR A 123 7.02 -2.21 14.73
N ARG A 124 6.93 -2.87 13.60
CA ARG A 124 8.02 -3.06 12.64
C ARG A 124 7.47 -2.96 11.23
N ILE A 125 8.20 -2.32 10.33
CA ILE A 125 7.85 -2.21 8.92
C ILE A 125 8.98 -2.84 8.12
N ASP A 126 8.68 -3.95 7.47
CA ASP A 126 9.57 -4.69 6.59
C ASP A 126 9.10 -4.56 5.14
N ASN A 127 9.98 -4.89 4.22
CA ASN A 127 9.68 -4.94 2.80
C ASN A 127 10.19 -6.26 2.22
N ALA A 128 9.32 -7.01 1.56
CA ALA A 128 9.62 -8.33 1.02
C ALA A 128 10.60 -8.32 -0.16
N GLN A 129 10.94 -7.15 -0.69
CA GLN A 129 11.89 -6.96 -1.80
C GLN A 129 11.51 -7.77 -3.06
N GLY A 130 10.22 -7.97 -3.30
CA GLY A 130 9.73 -8.76 -4.43
C GLY A 130 9.96 -10.27 -4.30
N SER A 131 10.10 -10.78 -3.07
CA SER A 131 10.37 -12.18 -2.79
C SER A 131 9.30 -12.79 -1.86
N ASP A 132 8.51 -13.73 -2.38
CA ASP A 132 7.50 -14.49 -1.62
C ASP A 132 8.10 -15.18 -0.40
N ALA A 133 9.32 -15.72 -0.55
CA ALA A 133 10.02 -16.36 0.54
C ALA A 133 10.40 -15.36 1.65
N THR A 134 10.79 -14.14 1.29
CA THR A 134 11.08 -13.07 2.25
C THR A 134 9.79 -12.64 2.94
N GLU A 135 8.71 -12.43 2.20
CA GLU A 135 7.40 -12.05 2.75
C GLU A 135 6.90 -13.04 3.80
N LEU A 136 6.93 -14.35 3.48
CA LEU A 136 6.55 -15.40 4.42
C LEU A 136 7.50 -15.49 5.63
N ASN A 137 8.80 -15.27 5.43
CA ASN A 137 9.78 -15.26 6.52
C ASN A 137 9.57 -14.07 7.46
N ASP A 138 9.31 -12.88 6.92
CA ASP A 138 9.05 -11.68 7.70
C ASP A 138 7.76 -11.83 8.53
N ALA A 139 6.67 -12.32 7.91
CA ALA A 139 5.43 -12.63 8.63
C ALA A 139 5.66 -13.65 9.76
N THR A 140 6.43 -14.69 9.48
CA THR A 140 6.78 -15.73 10.48
C THR A 140 7.59 -15.13 11.63
N ALA A 141 8.58 -14.29 11.31
CA ALA A 141 9.42 -13.62 12.30
C ALA A 141 8.59 -12.69 13.18
N ASP A 142 7.70 -11.88 12.61
CA ASP A 142 6.83 -10.96 13.34
C ASP A 142 5.90 -11.69 14.29
N ILE A 143 5.26 -12.76 13.84
CA ILE A 143 4.42 -13.62 14.68
C ILE A 143 5.23 -14.19 15.85
N ASN A 144 6.44 -14.68 15.60
CA ASN A 144 7.33 -15.24 16.63
C ASN A 144 7.82 -14.17 17.62
N LEU A 145 7.98 -12.93 17.20
CA LEU A 145 8.32 -11.78 18.05
C LEU A 145 7.14 -11.27 18.87
N GLY A 146 5.94 -11.78 18.63
CA GLY A 146 4.76 -11.52 19.44
C GLY A 146 3.70 -10.64 18.81
N ALA A 147 3.82 -10.33 17.52
CA ALA A 147 2.80 -9.58 16.79
C ALA A 147 1.40 -10.19 16.99
N LYS A 148 0.44 -9.34 17.20
CA LYS A 148 -0.98 -9.68 17.32
C LYS A 148 -1.77 -9.27 16.07
N ILE A 149 -1.23 -8.33 15.34
CA ILE A 149 -1.75 -7.84 14.07
C ILE A 149 -0.64 -7.92 13.02
N LEU A 150 -0.97 -8.37 11.83
CA LEU A 150 -0.17 -8.17 10.62
C LEU A 150 -0.92 -7.22 9.68
N ILE A 151 -0.27 -6.17 9.23
CA ILE A 151 -0.67 -5.32 8.11
C ILE A 151 0.19 -5.75 6.94
N MET A 152 -0.40 -6.28 5.88
CA MET A 152 0.37 -6.91 4.81
C MET A 152 -0.20 -6.59 3.44
N CYS A 153 0.67 -6.16 2.53
CA CYS A 153 0.38 -6.07 1.11
C CYS A 153 0.97 -7.30 0.42
N PRO A 154 0.18 -8.31 0.05
CA PRO A 154 0.72 -9.54 -0.52
C PRO A 154 1.37 -9.30 -1.89
N LEU A 155 2.49 -9.97 -2.13
CA LEU A 155 3.15 -9.99 -3.44
C LEU A 155 2.27 -10.67 -4.47
N ASP A 156 1.73 -11.83 -4.09
CA ASP A 156 0.76 -12.56 -4.88
C ASP A 156 -0.34 -13.21 -4.03
N GLY A 157 -1.38 -13.72 -4.67
CA GLY A 157 -2.50 -14.37 -4.00
C GLY A 157 -2.09 -15.62 -3.20
N PRO A 158 -1.33 -16.58 -3.76
CA PRO A 158 -0.89 -17.79 -3.06
C PRO A 158 -0.09 -17.51 -1.79
N THR A 159 0.86 -16.57 -1.83
CA THR A 159 1.69 -16.19 -0.68
C THR A 159 0.84 -15.49 0.38
N GLY A 160 -0.02 -14.56 -0.02
CA GLY A 160 -0.97 -13.90 0.87
C GLY A 160 -1.85 -14.91 1.62
N VAL A 161 -2.42 -15.89 0.90
CA VAL A 161 -3.24 -16.96 1.49
C VAL A 161 -2.43 -17.82 2.48
N ALA A 162 -1.18 -18.13 2.17
CA ALA A 162 -0.33 -18.91 3.06
C ALA A 162 -0.05 -18.15 4.38
N ILE A 163 0.23 -16.85 4.29
CA ILE A 163 0.45 -15.99 5.45
C ILE A 163 -0.85 -15.79 6.25
N ALA A 164 -2.00 -15.60 5.60
CA ALA A 164 -3.29 -15.49 6.29
C ALA A 164 -3.61 -16.73 7.12
N LYS A 165 -3.40 -17.93 6.55
CA LYS A 165 -3.57 -19.21 7.26
C LYS A 165 -2.59 -19.38 8.41
N LEU A 166 -1.33 -18.97 8.23
CA LEU A 166 -0.34 -18.97 9.29
C LEU A 166 -0.78 -18.05 10.43
N ALA A 167 -1.15 -16.81 10.14
CA ALA A 167 -1.63 -15.84 11.11
C ALA A 167 -2.85 -16.36 11.89
N GLU A 168 -3.85 -16.90 11.19
CA GLU A 168 -5.05 -17.51 11.80
C GLU A 168 -4.67 -18.64 12.76
N SER A 169 -3.77 -19.57 12.35
CA SER A 169 -3.32 -20.68 13.18
C SER A 169 -2.63 -20.24 14.48
N LYS A 170 -2.11 -19.02 14.52
CA LYS A 170 -1.44 -18.39 15.66
C LYS A 170 -2.33 -17.40 16.42
N GLY A 171 -3.57 -17.22 15.97
CA GLY A 171 -4.51 -16.26 16.58
C GLY A 171 -4.14 -14.80 16.30
N VAL A 172 -3.35 -14.54 15.26
CA VAL A 172 -2.98 -13.21 14.79
C VAL A 172 -4.03 -12.73 13.80
N THR A 173 -4.47 -11.48 13.94
CA THR A 173 -5.39 -10.85 12.99
C THR A 173 -4.62 -10.25 11.83
N MET A 174 -5.11 -10.41 10.61
CA MET A 174 -4.49 -9.83 9.42
C MET A 174 -5.33 -8.68 8.88
N ILE A 175 -4.66 -7.61 8.50
CA ILE A 175 -5.19 -6.50 7.70
C ILE A 175 -4.48 -6.57 6.35
N SER A 176 -5.22 -6.95 5.31
CA SER A 176 -4.74 -6.88 3.93
C SER A 176 -4.69 -5.40 3.53
N TYR A 177 -3.50 -4.91 3.23
CA TYR A 177 -3.22 -3.53 2.89
C TYR A 177 -3.02 -3.40 1.38
N ASP A 178 -3.76 -2.54 0.73
CA ASP A 178 -3.80 -2.31 -0.72
C ASP A 178 -4.27 -3.55 -1.54
N ARG A 179 -3.70 -4.73 -1.35
CA ARG A 179 -4.09 -5.97 -2.04
C ARG A 179 -4.84 -6.92 -1.11
N ALA A 180 -6.02 -7.39 -1.53
CA ALA A 180 -6.85 -8.30 -0.73
C ALA A 180 -6.30 -9.74 -0.73
N THR A 181 -6.63 -10.51 0.30
CA THR A 181 -6.15 -11.89 0.48
C THR A 181 -7.26 -12.95 0.55
N PHE A 182 -8.50 -12.63 0.69
CA PHE A 182 -9.69 -13.49 0.67
C PHE A 182 -9.61 -14.84 1.39
N GLN A 183 -8.75 -14.99 2.39
CA GLN A 183 -8.58 -16.24 3.14
C GLN A 183 -8.32 -15.92 4.61
N GLY A 184 -8.87 -16.76 5.47
CA GLY A 184 -8.75 -16.60 6.91
C GLY A 184 -10.00 -15.98 7.54
N SER A 185 -10.30 -16.37 8.78
CA SER A 185 -11.52 -15.94 9.48
C SER A 185 -11.38 -14.58 10.19
N LYS A 186 -10.18 -14.01 10.20
CA LYS A 186 -9.86 -12.75 10.90
C LYS A 186 -9.04 -11.86 9.98
N THR A 187 -9.58 -11.60 8.80
CA THR A 187 -8.99 -10.70 7.81
C THR A 187 -9.88 -9.49 7.65
N TYR A 188 -9.23 -8.36 7.41
CA TYR A 188 -9.84 -7.08 7.07
C TYR A 188 -9.09 -6.52 5.87
N TYR A 189 -9.77 -5.75 5.06
CA TYR A 189 -9.16 -5.10 3.90
C TYR A 189 -9.16 -3.59 4.07
N VAL A 190 -8.02 -2.96 3.81
CA VAL A 190 -7.88 -1.50 3.76
C VAL A 190 -7.26 -1.14 2.43
N SER A 191 -8.00 -0.44 1.59
CA SER A 191 -7.54 0.01 0.28
C SER A 191 -8.47 1.08 -0.29
N PHE A 192 -8.21 1.46 -1.53
CA PHE A 192 -9.12 2.26 -2.33
C PHE A 192 -10.20 1.37 -2.97
N ASP A 193 -11.30 1.99 -3.42
CA ASP A 193 -12.30 1.34 -4.26
C ASP A 193 -11.70 1.05 -5.64
N ASN A 194 -11.21 -0.18 -5.83
CA ASN A 194 -10.47 -0.59 -7.02
C ASN A 194 -11.33 -0.63 -8.29
N GLU A 195 -12.61 -0.96 -8.17
CA GLU A 195 -13.53 -0.88 -9.31
C GLU A 195 -13.71 0.58 -9.76
N LEU A 196 -13.82 1.50 -8.80
CA LEU A 196 -13.88 2.94 -9.07
C LEU A 196 -12.56 3.44 -9.68
N VAL A 197 -11.39 2.93 -9.24
CA VAL A 197 -10.11 3.24 -9.91
C VAL A 197 -10.19 2.89 -11.38
N GLY A 198 -10.58 1.68 -11.72
CA GLY A 198 -10.73 1.26 -13.12
C GLY A 198 -11.75 2.08 -13.89
N LYS A 199 -12.90 2.40 -13.29
CA LYS A 199 -13.91 3.29 -13.91
C LYS A 199 -13.35 4.68 -14.21
N LEU A 200 -12.59 5.25 -13.29
CA LEU A 200 -11.97 6.58 -13.48
C LEU A 200 -10.90 6.55 -14.58
N ILE A 201 -10.12 5.49 -14.69
CA ILE A 201 -9.19 5.28 -15.80
C ILE A 201 -9.95 5.24 -17.13
N GLY A 202 -10.99 4.41 -17.23
CA GLY A 202 -11.80 4.29 -18.45
C GLY A 202 -12.46 5.60 -18.86
N GLN A 203 -13.08 6.32 -17.93
CA GLN A 203 -13.70 7.62 -18.17
C GLN A 203 -12.69 8.68 -18.61
N GLY A 204 -11.55 8.73 -17.90
CA GLY A 204 -10.46 9.63 -18.25
C GLY A 204 -9.86 9.34 -19.62
N PHE A 205 -9.72 8.06 -19.96
CA PHE A 205 -9.27 7.61 -21.27
C PHE A 205 -10.22 8.07 -22.39
N GLU A 206 -11.53 7.80 -22.27
CA GLU A 206 -12.51 8.20 -23.28
C GLU A 206 -12.54 9.72 -23.48
N ALA A 207 -12.54 10.48 -22.38
CA ALA A 207 -12.49 11.94 -22.43
C ALA A 207 -11.22 12.46 -23.15
N CYS A 208 -10.09 11.81 -22.89
CA CYS A 208 -8.81 12.15 -23.49
C CYS A 208 -8.76 11.84 -24.98
N VAL A 209 -9.21 10.66 -25.39
CA VAL A 209 -9.34 10.26 -26.82
C VAL A 209 -10.15 11.30 -27.59
N GLN A 210 -11.26 11.77 -27.00
CA GLN A 210 -12.08 12.82 -27.58
C GLN A 210 -11.33 14.16 -27.64
N ALA A 211 -10.74 14.60 -26.53
CA ALA A 211 -10.05 15.89 -26.42
C ALA A 211 -8.84 16.00 -27.35
N TRP A 212 -8.09 14.89 -27.52
CA TRP A 212 -6.92 14.84 -28.43
C TRP A 212 -7.33 14.57 -29.89
N GLY A 213 -8.61 14.33 -30.14
CA GLY A 213 -9.15 14.16 -31.50
C GLY A 213 -8.67 12.88 -32.19
N ILE A 214 -8.40 11.83 -31.44
CA ILE A 214 -7.93 10.54 -31.96
C ILE A 214 -9.04 9.91 -32.81
N LYS A 215 -8.73 9.62 -34.06
CA LYS A 215 -9.67 9.02 -35.00
C LYS A 215 -9.49 7.52 -35.07
N SER A 216 -10.61 6.78 -35.09
CA SER A 216 -10.64 5.31 -35.17
C SER A 216 -9.64 4.67 -34.19
N PRO A 217 -9.81 4.87 -32.87
CA PRO A 217 -8.83 4.41 -31.89
C PRO A 217 -8.61 2.89 -31.96
N GLN A 218 -7.37 2.49 -32.16
CA GLN A 218 -6.90 1.12 -32.04
C GLN A 218 -6.25 0.99 -30.68
N VAL A 219 -7.02 0.49 -29.70
CA VAL A 219 -6.69 0.51 -28.29
C VAL A 219 -5.92 -0.74 -27.90
N TYR A 220 -4.79 -0.55 -27.27
CA TYR A 220 -4.06 -1.62 -26.59
C TYR A 220 -4.18 -1.43 -25.08
N VAL A 221 -4.37 -2.53 -24.32
CA VAL A 221 -4.49 -2.51 -22.87
C VAL A 221 -3.30 -3.22 -22.25
N LEU A 222 -2.61 -2.54 -21.35
CA LEU A 222 -1.54 -3.10 -20.53
C LEU A 222 -2.00 -3.13 -19.07
N ASN A 223 -2.56 -4.27 -18.66
CA ASN A 223 -2.94 -4.53 -17.28
C ASN A 223 -1.70 -4.70 -16.40
N GLY A 224 -1.80 -4.35 -15.12
CA GLY A 224 -0.77 -4.66 -14.14
C GLY A 224 -0.95 -6.04 -13.52
N GLY A 225 0.07 -6.52 -12.80
CA GLY A 225 0.03 -7.78 -12.08
C GLY A 225 -0.22 -9.02 -12.96
N GLU A 226 -0.76 -10.04 -12.35
CA GLU A 226 -1.22 -11.26 -12.99
C GLU A 226 -2.74 -11.20 -13.24
N ASP A 227 -3.22 -12.07 -14.13
CA ASP A 227 -4.66 -12.23 -14.37
C ASP A 227 -5.42 -12.89 -13.20
N THR A 228 -4.72 -13.10 -12.10
CA THR A 228 -5.22 -13.61 -10.80
C THR A 228 -5.06 -12.57 -9.68
N ASP A 229 -4.42 -11.43 -9.94
CA ASP A 229 -4.29 -10.33 -8.98
C ASP A 229 -5.65 -9.62 -8.81
N PRO A 230 -6.24 -9.61 -7.59
CA PRO A 230 -7.56 -9.01 -7.37
C PRO A 230 -7.64 -7.53 -7.74
N ASN A 231 -6.57 -6.75 -7.51
CA ASN A 231 -6.54 -5.34 -7.89
C ASN A 231 -6.51 -5.18 -9.41
N ALA A 232 -5.65 -5.93 -10.10
CA ALA A 232 -5.56 -5.91 -11.56
C ALA A 232 -6.90 -6.27 -12.22
N ILE A 233 -7.58 -7.30 -11.69
CA ILE A 233 -8.91 -7.71 -12.16
C ILE A 233 -9.93 -6.60 -11.95
N SER A 234 -10.01 -6.02 -10.74
CA SER A 234 -11.00 -4.97 -10.43
C SER A 234 -10.78 -3.70 -11.25
N PHE A 235 -9.52 -3.32 -11.51
CA PHE A 235 -9.22 -2.21 -12.43
C PHE A 235 -9.69 -2.53 -13.85
N ALA A 236 -9.37 -3.74 -14.32
CA ALA A 236 -9.77 -4.18 -15.66
C ALA A 236 -11.31 -4.22 -15.82
N GLU A 237 -12.03 -4.77 -14.86
CA GLU A 237 -13.49 -4.76 -14.84
C GLU A 237 -14.05 -3.34 -14.90
N GLY A 238 -13.45 -2.41 -14.15
CA GLY A 238 -13.84 -1.00 -14.12
C GLY A 238 -13.70 -0.31 -15.48
N TYR A 239 -12.50 -0.32 -16.08
CA TYR A 239 -12.31 0.36 -17.37
C TYR A 239 -12.92 -0.40 -18.54
N ASN A 240 -12.96 -1.74 -18.52
CA ASN A 240 -13.62 -2.53 -19.55
C ASN A 240 -15.14 -2.28 -19.57
N LYS A 241 -15.76 -2.12 -18.39
CA LYS A 241 -17.17 -1.73 -18.30
C LYS A 241 -17.45 -0.37 -18.91
N VAL A 242 -16.58 0.60 -18.67
CA VAL A 242 -16.72 1.95 -19.22
C VAL A 242 -16.51 1.94 -20.72
N VAL A 243 -15.39 1.40 -21.18
CA VAL A 243 -14.98 1.55 -22.58
C VAL A 243 -15.72 0.58 -23.51
N TRP A 244 -15.94 -0.67 -23.09
CA TRP A 244 -16.59 -1.70 -23.95
C TRP A 244 -17.93 -2.20 -23.43
N GLY A 245 -18.41 -1.69 -22.28
CA GLY A 245 -19.68 -2.13 -21.69
C GLY A 245 -19.63 -3.54 -21.10
N GLN A 246 -18.44 -4.07 -20.83
CA GLN A 246 -18.20 -5.43 -20.33
C GLN A 246 -17.46 -5.36 -18.99
N GLU A 247 -18.14 -5.76 -17.92
CA GLU A 247 -17.53 -5.93 -16.60
C GLU A 247 -16.80 -7.27 -16.56
N ALA A 248 -15.54 -7.26 -17.00
CA ALA A 248 -14.73 -8.46 -17.15
C ALA A 248 -13.25 -8.10 -17.03
N LYS A 249 -12.44 -9.02 -16.47
CA LYS A 249 -10.98 -8.87 -16.38
C LYS A 249 -10.29 -8.77 -17.74
N SER A 250 -10.92 -9.24 -18.80
CA SER A 250 -10.43 -9.18 -20.18
C SER A 250 -11.57 -9.12 -21.16
N VAL A 251 -11.35 -8.43 -22.26
CA VAL A 251 -12.30 -8.30 -23.37
C VAL A 251 -11.68 -8.92 -24.62
N ASN A 252 -12.49 -9.58 -25.43
CA ASN A 252 -11.99 -10.21 -26.66
C ASN A 252 -11.40 -9.19 -27.62
N ALA A 253 -10.21 -9.45 -28.14
CA ALA A 253 -9.60 -8.64 -29.19
C ALA A 253 -10.54 -8.53 -30.38
N GLY A 254 -10.67 -7.30 -30.91
CA GLY A 254 -11.62 -6.97 -31.97
C GLY A 254 -12.95 -6.38 -31.48
N ALA A 255 -13.23 -6.39 -30.17
CA ALA A 255 -14.34 -5.66 -29.60
C ALA A 255 -14.30 -4.18 -30.01
N THR A 256 -15.45 -3.65 -30.41
CA THR A 256 -15.56 -2.24 -30.84
C THR A 256 -16.75 -1.62 -30.13
N ASN A 257 -16.55 -0.47 -29.51
CA ASN A 257 -17.63 0.25 -28.84
C ASN A 257 -18.38 1.18 -29.82
N SER A 258 -19.46 1.81 -29.33
CA SER A 258 -20.28 2.73 -30.11
C SER A 258 -19.54 3.99 -30.59
N ALA A 259 -18.46 4.38 -29.94
CA ALA A 259 -17.59 5.48 -30.34
C ALA A 259 -16.54 5.08 -31.39
N GLY A 260 -16.53 3.81 -31.82
CA GLY A 260 -15.58 3.28 -32.79
C GLY A 260 -14.20 2.95 -32.24
N MET A 261 -14.01 2.88 -30.92
CA MET A 261 -12.80 2.41 -30.28
C MET A 261 -12.71 0.89 -30.40
N LYS A 262 -11.63 0.39 -30.98
CA LYS A 262 -11.42 -1.04 -31.19
C LYS A 262 -10.29 -1.56 -30.32
N LEU A 263 -10.55 -2.58 -29.50
CA LEU A 263 -9.52 -3.31 -28.77
C LEU A 263 -8.71 -4.15 -29.75
N VAL A 264 -7.40 -3.93 -29.81
CA VAL A 264 -6.50 -4.64 -30.73
C VAL A 264 -5.53 -5.58 -30.04
N GLY A 265 -5.39 -5.48 -28.73
CA GLY A 265 -4.60 -6.36 -27.90
C GLY A 265 -4.72 -5.99 -26.43
N GLU A 266 -4.48 -6.98 -25.59
CA GLU A 266 -4.49 -6.86 -24.14
C GLU A 266 -3.48 -7.84 -23.56
N ASN A 267 -2.68 -7.39 -22.60
CA ASN A 267 -1.74 -8.23 -21.86
C ASN A 267 -1.65 -7.78 -20.41
N PHE A 268 -1.23 -8.69 -19.53
CA PHE A 268 -0.85 -8.40 -18.16
C PHE A 268 0.67 -8.26 -18.06
N ALA A 269 1.14 -7.35 -17.20
CA ALA A 269 2.55 -7.15 -16.86
C ALA A 269 2.85 -7.89 -15.55
N PRO A 270 3.39 -9.13 -15.59
CA PRO A 270 3.54 -9.97 -14.41
C PRO A 270 4.36 -9.30 -13.31
N GLY A 271 3.86 -9.37 -12.07
CA GLY A 271 4.47 -8.76 -10.89
C GLY A 271 4.47 -7.24 -10.91
N TRP A 272 3.62 -6.59 -11.73
CA TRP A 272 3.65 -5.13 -11.93
C TRP A 272 5.02 -4.63 -12.40
N ASP A 273 5.81 -5.49 -13.03
CA ASP A 273 7.17 -5.20 -13.47
C ASP A 273 7.15 -4.25 -14.69
N ASN A 274 7.55 -3.00 -14.45
CA ASN A 274 7.53 -1.95 -15.46
C ASN A 274 8.43 -2.26 -16.67
N THR A 275 9.55 -2.96 -16.46
CA THR A 275 10.48 -3.36 -17.55
C THR A 275 9.84 -4.44 -18.42
N LYS A 276 9.19 -5.44 -17.79
CA LYS A 276 8.43 -6.46 -18.54
C LYS A 276 7.26 -5.81 -19.27
N GLY A 277 6.52 -4.91 -18.60
CA GLY A 277 5.42 -4.16 -19.21
C GLY A 277 5.85 -3.40 -20.46
N GLY A 278 6.95 -2.65 -20.40
CA GLY A 278 7.53 -1.97 -21.55
C GLY A 278 7.90 -2.95 -22.67
N THR A 279 8.57 -4.06 -22.35
CA THR A 279 8.91 -5.09 -23.35
C THR A 279 7.66 -5.67 -24.02
N ILE A 280 6.61 -5.96 -23.27
CA ILE A 280 5.33 -6.48 -23.78
C ILE A 280 4.69 -5.45 -24.72
N PHE A 281 4.65 -4.18 -24.30
CA PHE A 281 4.10 -3.10 -25.13
C PHE A 281 4.91 -2.92 -26.42
N GLN A 282 6.23 -2.84 -26.35
CA GLN A 282 7.11 -2.69 -27.53
C GLN A 282 6.90 -3.81 -28.56
N GLN A 283 6.73 -5.06 -28.09
CA GLN A 283 6.41 -6.19 -28.97
C GLN A 283 5.05 -6.01 -29.64
N ALA A 284 4.03 -5.62 -28.88
CA ALA A 284 2.68 -5.38 -29.39
C ALA A 284 2.65 -4.21 -30.40
N PHE A 285 3.35 -3.12 -30.10
CA PHE A 285 3.42 -1.92 -30.94
C PHE A 285 4.18 -2.20 -32.24
N THR A 286 5.28 -2.96 -32.17
CA THR A 286 6.03 -3.41 -33.36
C THR A 286 5.18 -4.31 -34.25
N ALA A 287 4.43 -5.24 -33.65
CA ALA A 287 3.54 -6.16 -34.39
C ALA A 287 2.32 -5.43 -34.99
N ASN A 288 1.85 -4.36 -34.34
CA ASN A 288 0.72 -3.57 -34.79
C ASN A 288 0.97 -2.05 -34.64
N PRO A 289 1.70 -1.43 -35.57
CA PRO A 289 2.00 0.00 -35.52
C PRO A 289 0.76 0.91 -35.77
N LYS A 290 -0.43 0.33 -35.86
CA LYS A 290 -1.70 1.08 -35.91
C LYS A 290 -2.25 1.38 -34.52
N ILE A 291 -1.68 0.83 -33.44
CA ILE A 291 -2.02 1.23 -32.08
C ILE A 291 -1.84 2.74 -31.97
N ASN A 292 -2.92 3.44 -31.60
CA ASN A 292 -2.93 4.89 -31.47
C ASN A 292 -3.66 5.38 -30.21
N ALA A 293 -3.92 4.46 -29.27
CA ALA A 293 -4.41 4.73 -27.92
C ALA A 293 -4.08 3.55 -27.04
N THR A 294 -3.77 3.80 -25.76
CA THR A 294 -3.39 2.75 -24.80
C THR A 294 -4.03 3.02 -23.44
N ILE A 295 -4.34 1.95 -22.71
CA ILE A 295 -4.78 2.00 -21.32
C ILE A 295 -3.73 1.27 -20.48
N GLU A 296 -3.12 1.94 -19.54
CA GLU A 296 -2.20 1.38 -18.56
C GLU A 296 -2.82 1.45 -17.16
N ALA A 297 -2.60 0.40 -16.38
CA ALA A 297 -3.18 0.26 -15.05
C ALA A 297 -2.50 1.12 -13.99
N ASN A 298 -1.24 1.54 -14.18
CA ASN A 298 -0.55 2.46 -13.28
C ASN A 298 0.50 3.33 -13.99
N ASP A 299 1.04 4.33 -13.29
CA ASP A 299 2.05 5.25 -13.82
C ASP A 299 3.38 4.56 -14.13
N GLY A 300 3.76 3.52 -13.40
CA GLY A 300 4.98 2.77 -13.69
C GLY A 300 4.96 2.13 -15.06
N LEU A 301 3.85 1.46 -15.39
CA LEU A 301 3.63 0.88 -16.72
C LEU A 301 3.50 1.96 -17.79
N SER A 302 2.74 3.03 -17.50
CA SER A 302 2.60 4.18 -18.39
C SER A 302 3.95 4.84 -18.69
N ASN A 303 4.82 4.97 -17.69
CA ASN A 303 6.18 5.51 -17.87
C ASN A 303 7.01 4.69 -18.85
N ALA A 304 6.92 3.36 -18.78
CA ALA A 304 7.60 2.47 -19.71
C ALA A 304 7.04 2.65 -21.14
N VAL A 305 5.71 2.61 -21.30
CA VAL A 305 5.01 2.81 -22.57
C VAL A 305 5.34 4.17 -23.18
N ILE A 306 5.27 5.26 -22.41
CA ILE A 306 5.58 6.62 -22.90
C ILE A 306 7.05 6.74 -23.31
N THR A 307 7.96 6.09 -22.58
CA THR A 307 9.38 6.07 -22.92
C THR A 307 9.61 5.43 -24.29
N ASP A 308 8.97 4.30 -24.55
CA ASP A 308 9.03 3.62 -25.85
C ASP A 308 8.42 4.49 -26.97
N LEU A 309 7.23 5.04 -26.75
CA LEU A 309 6.56 5.94 -27.69
C LEU A 309 7.41 7.17 -28.03
N LYS A 310 8.07 7.78 -27.04
CA LYS A 310 8.99 8.89 -27.24
C LYS A 310 10.23 8.46 -28.05
N GLY A 311 10.76 7.27 -27.77
CA GLY A 311 11.86 6.65 -28.52
C GLY A 311 11.50 6.46 -29.98
N ASP A 312 10.27 6.09 -30.29
CA ASP A 312 9.71 5.95 -31.63
C ASP A 312 9.28 7.29 -32.25
N GLY A 313 9.55 8.41 -31.59
CA GLY A 313 9.31 9.76 -32.12
C GLY A 313 7.87 10.25 -32.03
N VAL A 314 7.00 9.57 -31.26
CA VAL A 314 5.62 9.99 -31.02
C VAL A 314 5.62 11.34 -30.27
N LYS A 315 4.80 12.27 -30.74
CA LYS A 315 4.70 13.63 -30.19
C LYS A 315 3.56 13.73 -29.18
N PRO A 316 3.57 14.75 -28.29
CA PRO A 316 2.47 15.01 -27.37
C PRO A 316 1.09 15.02 -28.02
N ASN A 317 0.07 14.56 -27.30
CA ASN A 317 -1.33 14.49 -27.74
C ASN A 317 -1.58 13.65 -29.00
N LYS A 318 -0.78 12.60 -29.22
CA LYS A 318 -0.92 11.69 -30.38
C LYS A 318 -1.41 10.29 -29.99
N ILE A 319 -0.90 9.73 -28.92
CA ILE A 319 -1.31 8.43 -28.39
C ILE A 319 -1.68 8.63 -26.92
N PRO A 320 -2.98 8.65 -26.56
CA PRO A 320 -3.42 8.70 -25.18
C PRO A 320 -2.87 7.53 -24.39
N THR A 321 -2.35 7.80 -23.19
CA THR A 321 -2.01 6.81 -22.17
C THR A 321 -2.71 7.15 -20.87
N THR A 322 -2.80 6.21 -19.93
CA THR A 322 -3.43 6.41 -18.62
C THR A 322 -2.49 5.98 -17.50
N GLY A 323 -2.86 6.27 -16.25
CA GLY A 323 -2.08 5.85 -15.10
C GLY A 323 -2.87 5.85 -13.79
N GLN A 324 -2.19 5.41 -12.75
CA GLN A 324 -2.61 5.40 -11.36
C GLN A 324 -1.36 5.61 -10.49
N ASP A 325 -1.53 6.06 -9.28
CA ASP A 325 -0.56 6.39 -8.23
C ASP A 325 -0.14 7.86 -8.20
N ALA A 326 -0.41 8.62 -9.25
CA ALA A 326 -0.15 10.06 -9.32
C ALA A 326 1.31 10.41 -8.99
N THR A 327 2.26 9.63 -9.51
CA THR A 327 3.70 9.83 -9.30
C THR A 327 4.20 11.12 -9.93
N ALA A 328 5.29 11.71 -9.42
CA ALA A 328 5.89 12.93 -9.99
C ALA A 328 6.17 12.78 -11.50
N GLN A 329 6.63 11.60 -11.94
CA GLN A 329 6.85 11.33 -13.35
C GLN A 329 5.53 11.26 -14.14
N GLY A 330 4.49 10.60 -13.60
CA GLY A 330 3.15 10.57 -14.21
C GLY A 330 2.54 11.97 -14.31
N MET A 331 2.67 12.78 -13.25
CA MET A 331 2.26 14.19 -13.25
C MET A 331 2.98 14.99 -14.33
N ALA A 332 4.28 14.79 -14.48
CA ALA A 332 5.07 15.45 -15.54
C ALA A 332 4.57 15.04 -16.94
N TRP A 333 4.28 13.76 -17.17
CA TRP A 333 3.73 13.31 -18.46
C TRP A 333 2.36 13.90 -18.78
N ILE A 334 1.51 14.10 -17.76
CA ILE A 334 0.25 14.80 -17.93
C ILE A 334 0.48 16.24 -18.36
N LEU A 335 1.44 16.93 -17.74
CA LEU A 335 1.79 18.31 -18.09
C LEU A 335 2.37 18.42 -19.50
N GLU A 336 3.21 17.47 -19.90
CA GLU A 336 3.81 17.41 -21.23
C GLU A 336 2.84 16.97 -22.33
N GLY A 337 1.68 16.38 -21.95
CA GLY A 337 0.67 15.90 -22.90
C GLY A 337 0.95 14.51 -23.49
N TYR A 338 1.64 13.67 -22.76
CA TYR A 338 1.80 12.25 -23.08
C TYR A 338 0.81 11.37 -22.35
N GLN A 339 0.45 11.71 -21.10
CA GLN A 339 -0.51 10.98 -20.30
C GLN A 339 -1.80 11.80 -20.11
N CYS A 340 -2.95 11.14 -20.16
CA CYS A 340 -4.27 11.75 -20.05
C CYS A 340 -4.56 12.24 -18.65
N GLY A 341 -4.16 11.44 -17.68
CA GLY A 341 -4.37 11.64 -16.26
C GLY A 341 -3.86 10.43 -15.49
N SER A 342 -3.91 10.53 -14.20
CA SER A 342 -3.57 9.46 -13.26
C SER A 342 -4.59 9.39 -12.14
N VAL A 343 -4.91 8.19 -11.66
CA VAL A 343 -5.74 8.04 -10.49
C VAL A 343 -4.91 8.28 -9.24
N TYR A 344 -5.20 9.35 -8.54
CA TYR A 344 -4.60 9.68 -7.26
C TYR A 344 -5.25 8.87 -6.14
N LYS A 345 -4.44 8.12 -5.45
CA LYS A 345 -4.74 7.45 -4.20
C LYS A 345 -4.02 8.19 -3.08
N ALA A 346 -4.76 8.83 -2.19
CA ALA A 346 -4.19 9.56 -1.04
C ALA A 346 -3.68 8.55 0.01
N VAL A 347 -2.51 7.95 -0.23
CA VAL A 347 -1.92 6.83 0.51
C VAL A 347 -1.78 7.13 2.01
N TYR A 348 -1.57 8.41 2.39
CA TYR A 348 -1.57 8.80 3.81
C TYR A 348 -2.87 8.41 4.53
N LYS A 349 -4.03 8.38 3.84
CA LYS A 349 -5.31 7.94 4.44
C LYS A 349 -5.34 6.43 4.63
N GLU A 350 -4.81 5.70 3.67
CA GLU A 350 -4.72 4.24 3.74
C GLU A 350 -3.83 3.80 4.90
N ALA A 351 -2.67 4.43 5.05
CA ALA A 351 -1.76 4.20 6.17
C ALA A 351 -2.39 4.54 7.53
N GLN A 352 -3.05 5.71 7.65
CA GLN A 352 -3.74 6.12 8.87
C GLN A 352 -4.86 5.15 9.22
N ASP A 353 -5.63 4.70 8.25
CA ASP A 353 -6.74 3.79 8.44
C ASP A 353 -6.26 2.40 8.90
N ALA A 354 -5.24 1.87 8.25
CA ALA A 354 -4.64 0.59 8.65
C ALA A 354 -4.13 0.62 10.10
N VAL A 355 -3.44 1.70 10.50
CA VAL A 355 -2.95 1.88 11.87
C VAL A 355 -4.09 2.10 12.86
N ALA A 356 -5.13 2.84 12.48
CA ALA A 356 -6.32 3.03 13.32
C ALA A 356 -7.06 1.70 13.55
N MET A 357 -7.26 0.92 12.50
CA MET A 357 -7.86 -0.41 12.59
C MET A 357 -7.03 -1.36 13.45
N ALA A 358 -5.72 -1.40 13.24
CA ALA A 358 -4.82 -2.21 14.05
C ALA A 358 -4.92 -1.82 15.54
N THR A 359 -4.97 -0.53 15.85
CA THR A 359 -5.09 -0.03 17.23
C THR A 359 -6.42 -0.46 17.88
N ILE A 360 -7.53 -0.37 17.14
CA ILE A 360 -8.85 -0.77 17.61
C ILE A 360 -8.90 -2.28 17.87
N LEU A 361 -8.39 -3.07 16.94
CA LEU A 361 -8.35 -4.53 17.07
C LEU A 361 -7.45 -5.00 18.22
N LEU A 362 -6.31 -4.34 18.42
CA LEU A 362 -5.43 -4.59 19.58
C LEU A 362 -6.10 -4.26 20.91
N ALA A 363 -6.97 -3.26 20.95
CA ALA A 363 -7.76 -2.93 22.14
C ALA A 363 -8.87 -3.96 22.45
N GLY A 364 -9.11 -4.91 21.54
CA GLY A 364 -10.17 -5.92 21.64
C GLY A 364 -11.53 -5.44 21.13
N ASP A 365 -11.57 -4.28 20.49
CA ASP A 365 -12.78 -3.70 19.91
C ASP A 365 -12.96 -4.06 18.44
N LYS A 366 -14.16 -3.81 17.92
CA LYS A 366 -14.45 -3.94 16.47
C LYS A 366 -14.31 -2.57 15.80
N PRO A 367 -13.69 -2.50 14.62
CA PRO A 367 -13.67 -1.27 13.85
C PRO A 367 -15.08 -0.79 13.54
N PRO A 368 -15.37 0.52 13.73
CA PRO A 368 -16.70 1.07 13.48
C PRO A 368 -17.01 1.14 11.97
N ALA A 369 -18.30 1.17 11.60
CA ALA A 369 -18.74 1.33 10.23
C ALA A 369 -18.25 2.64 9.54
N ALA A 370 -17.79 3.60 10.32
CA ALA A 370 -17.15 4.82 9.79
C ALA A 370 -15.73 4.57 9.23
N LEU A 371 -15.12 3.43 9.56
CA LEU A 371 -13.88 2.90 8.96
C LEU A 371 -14.20 1.73 8.01
N LEU A 372 -14.91 0.71 8.49
CA LEU A 372 -15.36 -0.41 7.64
C LEU A 372 -16.64 -0.03 6.89
N ASN A 373 -16.50 0.67 5.78
CA ASN A 373 -17.61 1.23 5.02
C ASN A 373 -18.15 0.31 3.91
N GLY A 374 -17.55 -0.87 3.71
CA GLY A 374 -17.93 -1.79 2.65
C GLY A 374 -17.43 -3.22 2.86
N THR A 375 -17.47 -3.96 1.78
CA THR A 375 -16.89 -5.30 1.63
C THR A 375 -16.15 -5.36 0.32
N THR A 376 -15.08 -6.16 0.25
CA THR A 376 -14.48 -6.59 -1.01
C THR A 376 -14.83 -8.05 -1.28
N THR A 377 -14.86 -8.43 -2.53
CA THR A 377 -15.28 -9.77 -2.97
C THR A 377 -14.15 -10.39 -3.77
N ASP A 378 -13.90 -11.68 -3.54
CA ASP A 378 -12.92 -12.42 -4.33
C ASP A 378 -13.40 -12.53 -5.79
N PRO A 379 -12.64 -11.99 -6.76
CA PRO A 379 -13.03 -12.04 -8.15
C PRO A 379 -13.01 -13.48 -8.72
N ALA A 380 -12.31 -14.42 -8.04
CA ALA A 380 -12.31 -15.85 -8.42
C ALA A 380 -13.50 -16.62 -7.82
N ASP A 381 -14.02 -16.18 -6.66
CA ASP A 381 -15.18 -16.81 -5.99
C ASP A 381 -16.04 -15.74 -5.28
N SER A 382 -17.08 -15.30 -5.95
CA SER A 382 -17.98 -14.24 -5.45
C SER A 382 -18.71 -14.59 -4.14
N SER A 383 -18.60 -15.81 -3.64
CA SER A 383 -19.13 -16.20 -2.33
C SER A 383 -18.21 -15.82 -1.18
N ILE A 384 -16.94 -15.47 -1.46
CA ILE A 384 -15.94 -15.08 -0.48
C ILE A 384 -15.86 -13.55 -0.44
N THR A 385 -16.10 -12.98 0.73
CA THR A 385 -16.04 -11.52 0.96
C THR A 385 -15.29 -11.22 2.24
N GLU A 386 -14.65 -10.05 2.29
CA GLU A 386 -14.01 -9.52 3.49
C GLU A 386 -14.58 -8.15 3.87
N PRO A 387 -14.70 -7.83 5.17
CA PRO A 387 -15.00 -6.47 5.62
C PRO A 387 -13.91 -5.51 5.13
N ALA A 388 -14.31 -4.41 4.53
CA ALA A 388 -13.38 -3.51 3.87
C ALA A 388 -13.54 -2.05 4.30
N SER A 389 -12.42 -1.37 4.38
CA SER A 389 -12.33 0.09 4.34
C SER A 389 -11.95 0.49 2.92
N LEU A 390 -12.90 1.10 2.20
CA LEU A 390 -12.76 1.50 0.81
C LEU A 390 -12.64 3.02 0.72
N LEU A 391 -11.42 3.49 0.44
CA LEU A 391 -11.13 4.90 0.25
C LEU A 391 -11.51 5.33 -1.17
N THR A 392 -11.87 6.62 -1.33
CA THR A 392 -12.28 7.15 -2.63
C THR A 392 -11.06 7.67 -3.41
N PRO A 393 -10.75 7.10 -4.58
CA PRO A 393 -9.71 7.62 -5.48
C PRO A 393 -10.19 8.86 -6.26
N VAL A 394 -9.24 9.60 -6.84
CA VAL A 394 -9.53 10.81 -7.62
C VAL A 394 -8.78 10.79 -8.94
N TRP A 395 -9.48 11.00 -10.08
CA TRP A 395 -8.82 11.20 -11.36
C TRP A 395 -8.16 12.58 -11.43
N VAL A 396 -6.85 12.60 -11.64
CA VAL A 396 -6.04 13.83 -11.73
C VAL A 396 -5.64 14.13 -13.16
N THR A 397 -5.82 15.37 -13.53
CA THR A 397 -5.42 15.97 -14.81
C THR A 397 -4.72 17.30 -14.54
N LYS A 398 -4.27 18.01 -15.57
CA LYS A 398 -3.77 19.39 -15.44
C LYS A 398 -4.70 20.30 -14.64
N ALA A 399 -6.02 20.11 -14.76
CA ALA A 399 -7.00 21.04 -14.20
C ALA A 399 -7.10 20.98 -12.67
N ASN A 400 -6.78 19.85 -12.05
CA ASN A 400 -6.92 19.64 -10.62
C ASN A 400 -5.66 19.13 -9.91
N MET A 401 -4.54 19.02 -10.60
CA MET A 401 -3.26 18.56 -10.03
C MET A 401 -2.84 19.42 -8.85
N GLU A 402 -2.84 20.75 -9.00
CA GLU A 402 -2.48 21.70 -7.95
C GLU A 402 -3.38 21.57 -6.72
N SER A 403 -4.70 21.43 -6.93
CA SER A 403 -5.69 21.37 -5.85
C SER A 403 -5.83 19.97 -5.21
N THR A 404 -5.13 18.98 -5.70
CA THR A 404 -5.13 17.59 -5.20
C THR A 404 -3.72 17.16 -4.76
N VAL A 405 -2.95 16.60 -5.66
CA VAL A 405 -1.63 16.00 -5.41
C VAL A 405 -0.65 17.00 -4.78
N VAL A 406 -0.55 18.20 -5.36
CA VAL A 406 0.38 19.25 -4.86
C VAL A 406 -0.11 19.82 -3.53
N LYS A 407 -1.41 20.15 -3.43
CA LYS A 407 -2.01 20.65 -2.19
C LYS A 407 -1.84 19.70 -1.01
N ASP A 408 -1.97 18.40 -1.25
CA ASP A 408 -1.80 17.38 -0.22
C ASP A 408 -0.31 17.14 0.11
N GLY A 409 0.62 17.72 -0.66
CA GLY A 409 2.05 17.48 -0.49
C GLY A 409 2.48 16.05 -0.81
N PHE A 410 1.64 15.32 -1.55
CA PHE A 410 1.94 13.95 -1.98
C PHE A 410 3.14 13.94 -2.91
N ASP A 411 3.05 14.69 -4.01
CA ASP A 411 4.20 15.11 -4.81
C ASP A 411 4.26 16.64 -4.83
N THR A 412 5.44 17.21 -4.57
CA THR A 412 5.58 18.65 -4.54
C THR A 412 5.63 19.24 -5.94
N ALA A 413 5.24 20.52 -6.07
CA ALA A 413 5.45 21.25 -7.32
C ALA A 413 6.93 21.20 -7.76
N THR A 414 7.87 21.21 -6.80
CA THR A 414 9.32 21.11 -7.10
C THR A 414 9.67 19.79 -7.75
N ASP A 415 9.15 18.66 -7.24
CA ASP A 415 9.44 17.32 -7.77
C ASP A 415 8.90 17.19 -9.19
N ILE A 416 7.65 17.56 -9.39
CA ILE A 416 6.98 17.53 -10.70
C ILE A 416 7.69 18.44 -11.69
N CYS A 417 8.04 19.67 -11.30
CA CYS A 417 8.61 20.67 -12.19
C CYS A 417 10.09 20.45 -12.47
N THR A 418 10.80 19.73 -11.62
CA THR A 418 12.16 19.27 -11.92
C THR A 418 12.16 18.31 -13.11
N ILE A 419 11.12 17.50 -13.26
CA ILE A 419 10.95 16.55 -14.34
C ILE A 419 10.36 17.22 -15.59
N ALA A 420 9.21 17.88 -15.46
CA ALA A 420 8.47 18.48 -16.57
C ALA A 420 9.14 19.75 -17.15
N GLY A 421 9.95 20.42 -16.34
CA GLY A 421 10.53 21.73 -16.64
C GLY A 421 9.68 22.90 -16.19
N ALA A 422 10.35 23.94 -15.67
CA ALA A 422 9.70 25.11 -15.05
C ALA A 422 8.72 25.84 -15.99
N SER A 423 9.01 25.91 -17.29
CA SER A 423 8.10 26.57 -18.26
C SER A 423 6.79 25.82 -18.47
N VAL A 424 6.84 24.48 -18.43
CA VAL A 424 5.66 23.60 -18.57
C VAL A 424 4.78 23.73 -17.33
N CYS A 425 5.38 23.72 -16.14
CA CYS A 425 4.69 23.94 -14.88
C CYS A 425 4.03 25.32 -14.80
N ALA A 426 4.77 26.39 -15.12
CA ALA A 426 4.24 27.75 -15.10
C ALA A 426 3.03 27.91 -16.05
N ALA A 427 3.09 27.30 -17.24
CA ALA A 427 1.97 27.29 -18.19
C ALA A 427 0.74 26.52 -17.67
N ALA A 428 0.93 25.57 -16.75
CA ALA A 428 -0.10 24.77 -16.12
C ALA A 428 -0.61 25.33 -14.79
N GLY A 429 0.03 26.39 -14.26
CA GLY A 429 -0.31 26.99 -12.97
C GLY A 429 0.16 26.18 -11.76
N ILE A 430 1.14 25.29 -11.93
CA ILE A 430 1.77 24.53 -10.84
C ILE A 430 2.85 25.40 -10.20
N GLN A 431 2.77 25.62 -8.86
CA GLN A 431 3.63 26.55 -8.10
C GLN A 431 4.18 25.91 -6.84
#